data_03414376c2f9f22782531803208aec6a
#
_entry.id   03414376c2f9f22782531803208aec6a
#
_cell.length_a   1.000
_cell.length_b   1.000
_cell.length_c   1.000
_cell.angle_alpha   90.00
_cell.angle_beta   90.00
_cell.angle_gamma   90.00
#
_symmetry.space_group_name_H-M   'P 1'
#
loop_
_entity.id
_entity.type
_entity.pdbx_description
1 polymer ?
#
loop_
_entity_poly.entity_id
_entity_poly.type
_entity_poly.pdbx_seq_one_letter_code
_entity_poly.pdbx_strand_id
1 'polypeptide(L)'
;MASSDHQGHPPPRRNLVPQAAASLSPALAIEGVSHSFGARKALDAVSFSVAAGSFTALLGPNGAGKTTLFSLVTRLYENRSGTIHVLGHDVRVEPAAALAKLGVVFQARTLDLELSVMQNLVYHATLHGMGFASARRRALEVLAQASLAERARDKVRNLSGGQMRRVEIARALMHRPRLLLLDEPTVGLDIASRAALVEQVRRLVAEEGIGVLWATHIIEEIAPGDRVIVLHRGRVRAQGDYEDLLRRTATEDISAAFLSLVDDGAGEAA
;
A
#
# COMPACT_ATOMS: atom_id res chain seq x y z
N MET A 1 25.30 -17.58 75.69
CA MET A 1 25.48 -18.46 74.54
C MET A 1 24.10 -18.70 73.93
N ALA A 2 23.73 -17.97 72.98
CA ALA A 2 22.48 -18.19 72.25
C ALA A 2 22.67 -17.64 70.79
N SER A 3 22.80 -18.57 69.86
CA SER A 3 22.89 -18.31 68.45
C SER A 3 21.47 -18.04 67.91
N SER A 4 21.25 -16.90 67.33
CA SER A 4 19.97 -16.53 66.63
C SER A 4 20.15 -16.73 65.15
N ASP A 5 19.51 -17.78 64.64
CA ASP A 5 19.32 -18.02 63.22
C ASP A 5 18.42 -16.95 62.59
N HIS A 6 18.98 -16.17 61.67
CA HIS A 6 18.22 -15.28 60.81
C HIS A 6 17.88 -16.00 59.50
N GLN A 7 16.67 -16.57 59.41
CA GLN A 7 16.11 -17.07 58.16
C GLN A 7 15.67 -15.91 57.31
N GLY A 8 16.46 -15.59 56.28
CA GLY A 8 16.11 -14.61 55.25
C GLY A 8 15.05 -15.16 54.30
N HIS A 9 13.87 -14.55 54.30
CA HIS A 9 12.81 -14.82 53.32
C HIS A 9 13.21 -14.23 51.95
N PRO A 10 13.13 -14.98 50.85
CA PRO A 10 13.37 -14.41 49.54
C PRO A 10 12.23 -13.46 49.15
N PRO A 11 12.54 -12.35 48.44
CA PRO A 11 11.52 -11.39 48.01
C PRO A 11 10.57 -12.02 46.99
N PRO A 12 9.29 -11.57 46.94
CA PRO A 12 8.28 -12.10 46.01
C PRO A 12 8.68 -11.84 44.56
N ARG A 13 8.61 -12.89 43.76
CA ARG A 13 8.79 -12.80 42.29
C ARG A 13 7.77 -11.84 41.72
N ARG A 14 8.24 -10.72 41.17
CA ARG A 14 7.42 -9.83 40.33
C ARG A 14 6.94 -10.63 39.12
N ASN A 15 5.64 -10.89 39.05
CA ASN A 15 4.98 -11.35 37.84
C ASN A 15 5.19 -10.27 36.76
N LEU A 16 6.09 -10.55 35.82
CA LEU A 16 6.16 -9.81 34.56
C LEU A 16 4.91 -10.15 33.77
N VAL A 17 3.92 -9.27 33.85
CA VAL A 17 2.81 -9.25 32.90
C VAL A 17 3.45 -9.07 31.52
N PRO A 18 3.14 -9.91 30.51
CA PRO A 18 3.64 -9.71 29.17
C PRO A 18 3.20 -8.31 28.72
N GLN A 19 4.17 -7.42 28.46
CA GLN A 19 3.88 -6.16 27.81
C GLN A 19 3.15 -6.49 26.53
N ALA A 20 1.89 -6.03 26.43
CA ALA A 20 1.12 -6.05 25.22
C ALA A 20 2.01 -5.55 24.07
N ALA A 21 2.09 -6.33 22.99
CA ALA A 21 2.82 -5.98 21.79
C ALA A 21 2.49 -4.50 21.45
N ALA A 22 3.49 -3.65 21.47
CA ALA A 22 3.34 -2.26 21.08
C ALA A 22 2.70 -2.28 19.69
N SER A 23 1.46 -1.84 19.59
CA SER A 23 0.74 -1.75 18.31
C SER A 23 1.51 -0.77 17.44
N LEU A 24 2.29 -1.29 16.51
CA LEU A 24 2.95 -0.48 15.49
C LEU A 24 1.85 0.36 14.82
N SER A 25 2.01 1.67 14.82
CA SER A 25 1.08 2.56 14.12
C SER A 25 0.89 2.07 12.68
N PRO A 26 -0.34 2.05 12.16
CA PRO A 26 -0.59 1.60 10.80
C PRO A 26 0.20 2.44 9.79
N ALA A 27 0.62 1.84 8.68
CA ALA A 27 1.28 2.56 7.60
C ALA A 27 0.32 3.56 6.94
N LEU A 28 -0.98 3.21 6.87
CA LEU A 28 -2.06 4.09 6.43
C LEU A 28 -3.26 3.91 7.37
N ALA A 29 -3.84 4.99 7.84
CA ALA A 29 -5.14 5.01 8.52
C ALA A 29 -6.07 5.99 7.82
N ILE A 30 -7.26 5.54 7.51
CA ILE A 30 -8.33 6.32 6.86
C ILE A 30 -9.57 6.21 7.74
N GLU A 31 -10.14 7.33 8.15
CA GLU A 31 -11.27 7.37 9.09
C GLU A 31 -12.35 8.33 8.58
N GLY A 32 -13.53 7.81 8.27
CA GLY A 32 -14.72 8.56 7.89
C GLY A 32 -14.57 9.43 6.64
N VAL A 33 -13.68 9.08 5.73
CA VAL A 33 -13.36 9.89 4.54
C VAL A 33 -14.50 9.87 3.56
N SER A 34 -15.01 11.06 3.21
CA SER A 34 -16.02 11.26 2.16
C SER A 34 -15.52 12.28 1.14
N HIS A 35 -15.86 12.06 -0.14
CA HIS A 35 -15.52 12.99 -1.22
C HIS A 35 -16.60 12.99 -2.31
N SER A 36 -16.91 14.17 -2.84
CA SER A 36 -17.91 14.34 -3.91
C SER A 36 -17.38 15.21 -5.03
N PHE A 37 -17.74 14.88 -6.26
CA PHE A 37 -17.57 15.71 -7.45
C PHE A 37 -18.94 16.28 -7.83
N GLY A 38 -19.20 17.53 -7.45
CA GLY A 38 -20.54 18.11 -7.55
C GLY A 38 -21.56 17.29 -6.74
N ALA A 39 -22.63 16.87 -7.39
CA ALA A 39 -23.67 16.04 -6.76
C ALA A 39 -23.28 14.55 -6.64
N ARG A 40 -22.26 14.08 -7.33
CA ARG A 40 -21.83 12.68 -7.32
C ARG A 40 -20.90 12.40 -6.15
N LYS A 41 -21.36 11.60 -5.21
CA LYS A 41 -20.54 11.12 -4.09
C LYS A 41 -19.61 9.99 -4.59
N ALA A 42 -18.32 10.22 -4.57
CA ALA A 42 -17.30 9.26 -5.01
C ALA A 42 -16.79 8.38 -3.88
N LEU A 43 -16.76 8.92 -2.65
CA LEU A 43 -16.44 8.19 -1.40
C LEU A 43 -17.42 8.60 -0.33
N ASP A 44 -17.84 7.64 0.49
CA ASP A 44 -18.85 7.80 1.53
C ASP A 44 -18.43 7.11 2.82
N ALA A 45 -17.97 7.90 3.80
CA ALA A 45 -17.53 7.49 5.13
C ALA A 45 -16.54 6.29 5.11
N VAL A 46 -15.59 6.29 4.19
CA VAL A 46 -14.59 5.22 4.04
C VAL A 46 -13.67 5.19 5.24
N SER A 47 -13.54 4.00 5.86
CA SER A 47 -12.67 3.77 7.02
C SER A 47 -11.97 2.42 6.89
N PHE A 48 -10.63 2.40 6.95
CA PHE A 48 -9.81 1.20 7.02
C PHE A 48 -8.36 1.55 7.37
N SER A 49 -7.54 0.54 7.61
CA SER A 49 -6.10 0.71 7.84
C SER A 49 -5.27 -0.30 7.06
N VAL A 50 -4.03 0.10 6.75
CA VAL A 50 -2.98 -0.76 6.19
C VAL A 50 -1.88 -0.90 7.22
N ALA A 51 -1.55 -2.11 7.62
CA ALA A 51 -0.47 -2.34 8.56
C ALA A 51 0.91 -2.14 7.90
N ALA A 52 1.91 -1.76 8.69
CA ALA A 52 3.29 -1.79 8.22
C ALA A 52 3.70 -3.24 7.91
N GLY A 53 4.48 -3.44 6.83
CA GLY A 53 4.93 -4.77 6.43
C GLY A 53 3.80 -5.71 6.00
N SER A 54 2.68 -5.18 5.50
CA SER A 54 1.58 -6.00 4.99
C SER A 54 1.25 -5.67 3.54
N PHE A 55 0.79 -6.69 2.81
CA PHE A 55 0.15 -6.53 1.49
C PHE A 55 -1.37 -6.46 1.71
N THR A 56 -1.96 -5.32 1.34
CA THR A 56 -3.40 -5.10 1.45
C THR A 56 -3.97 -4.82 0.06
N ALA A 57 -4.88 -5.67 -0.40
CA ALA A 57 -5.60 -5.49 -1.65
C ALA A 57 -6.83 -4.59 -1.43
N LEU A 58 -6.95 -3.54 -2.22
CA LEU A 58 -8.17 -2.73 -2.34
C LEU A 58 -8.94 -3.18 -3.59
N LEU A 59 -9.81 -4.15 -3.40
CA LEU A 59 -10.60 -4.78 -4.45
C LEU A 59 -11.88 -3.97 -4.74
N GLY A 60 -12.15 -3.71 -6.00
CA GLY A 60 -13.39 -3.06 -6.40
C GLY A 60 -13.48 -2.82 -7.90
N PRO A 61 -14.69 -2.75 -8.46
CA PRO A 61 -14.89 -2.51 -9.88
C PRO A 61 -14.42 -1.10 -10.30
N ASN A 62 -14.40 -0.87 -11.61
CA ASN A 62 -14.16 0.46 -12.14
C ASN A 62 -15.23 1.45 -11.63
N GLY A 63 -14.80 2.63 -11.19
CA GLY A 63 -15.70 3.62 -10.60
C GLY A 63 -16.06 3.38 -9.13
N ALA A 64 -15.50 2.37 -8.46
CA ALA A 64 -15.72 2.11 -7.03
C ALA A 64 -15.20 3.23 -6.10
N GLY A 65 -14.27 4.09 -6.58
CA GLY A 65 -13.66 5.17 -5.80
C GLY A 65 -12.18 5.00 -5.51
N LYS A 66 -11.53 3.92 -5.99
CA LYS A 66 -10.11 3.59 -5.71
C LYS A 66 -9.17 4.75 -6.04
N THR A 67 -9.18 5.24 -7.29
CA THR A 67 -8.33 6.35 -7.74
C THR A 67 -8.64 7.67 -7.03
N THR A 68 -9.92 7.92 -6.68
CA THR A 68 -10.29 9.09 -5.85
C THR A 68 -9.65 9.00 -4.47
N LEU A 69 -9.68 7.83 -3.86
CA LEU A 69 -9.04 7.60 -2.56
C LEU A 69 -7.52 7.83 -2.63
N PHE A 70 -6.84 7.31 -3.66
CA PHE A 70 -5.41 7.54 -3.87
C PHE A 70 -5.11 9.04 -4.06
N SER A 71 -5.96 9.76 -4.79
CA SER A 71 -5.80 11.19 -4.99
C SER A 71 -5.94 12.00 -3.69
N LEU A 72 -6.76 11.56 -2.76
CA LEU A 72 -6.87 12.17 -1.43
C LEU A 72 -5.65 11.86 -0.55
N VAL A 73 -5.19 10.61 -0.51
CA VAL A 73 -3.99 10.21 0.25
C VAL A 73 -2.75 10.94 -0.25
N THR A 74 -2.64 11.15 -1.56
CA THR A 74 -1.49 11.85 -2.19
C THR A 74 -1.64 13.37 -2.24
N ARG A 75 -2.72 13.91 -1.68
CA ARG A 75 -3.00 15.36 -1.68
C ARG A 75 -3.18 15.99 -3.06
N LEU A 76 -3.46 15.18 -4.09
CA LEU A 76 -3.91 15.69 -5.40
C LEU A 76 -5.32 16.29 -5.29
N TYR A 77 -6.14 15.78 -4.38
CA TYR A 77 -7.41 16.36 -3.96
C TYR A 77 -7.39 16.68 -2.48
N GLU A 78 -8.16 17.69 -2.11
CA GLU A 78 -8.28 18.07 -0.71
C GLU A 78 -9.31 17.18 0.01
N ASN A 79 -8.88 16.60 1.13
CA ASN A 79 -9.76 15.88 2.03
C ASN A 79 -10.52 16.86 2.92
N ARG A 80 -11.84 16.98 2.74
CA ARG A 80 -12.72 17.88 3.52
C ARG A 80 -13.47 17.18 4.63
N SER A 81 -13.51 15.86 4.65
CA SER A 81 -14.23 15.03 5.62
C SER A 81 -13.41 13.83 6.03
N GLY A 82 -13.45 13.51 7.30
CA GLY A 82 -12.66 12.43 7.88
C GLY A 82 -11.16 12.76 7.99
N THR A 83 -10.34 11.77 8.34
CA THR A 83 -8.89 11.93 8.51
C THR A 83 -8.12 10.88 7.72
N ILE A 84 -6.94 11.25 7.26
CA ILE A 84 -6.00 10.36 6.56
C ILE A 84 -4.63 10.54 7.21
N HIS A 85 -4.08 9.46 7.77
CA HIS A 85 -2.75 9.46 8.36
C HIS A 85 -1.82 8.49 7.63
N VAL A 86 -0.65 8.94 7.28
CA VAL A 86 0.45 8.13 6.74
C VAL A 86 1.53 8.03 7.81
N LEU A 87 1.77 6.85 8.34
CA LEU A 87 2.71 6.61 9.46
C LEU A 87 2.50 7.60 10.62
N GLY A 88 1.25 7.87 10.97
CA GLY A 88 0.85 8.76 12.05
C GLY A 88 0.78 10.24 11.69
N HIS A 89 1.24 10.66 10.51
CA HIS A 89 1.17 12.06 10.06
C HIS A 89 -0.14 12.32 9.31
N ASP A 90 -0.95 13.26 9.77
CA ASP A 90 -2.15 13.73 9.05
C ASP A 90 -1.72 14.41 7.74
N VAL A 91 -2.22 13.91 6.61
CA VAL A 91 -1.86 14.44 5.29
C VAL A 91 -2.28 15.91 5.08
N ARG A 92 -3.21 16.44 5.87
CA ARG A 92 -3.61 17.86 5.80
C ARG A 92 -2.73 18.76 6.65
N VAL A 93 -2.35 18.28 7.84
CA VAL A 93 -1.63 19.07 8.84
C VAL A 93 -0.12 19.01 8.59
N GLU A 94 0.38 17.81 8.25
CA GLU A 94 1.80 17.53 8.06
C GLU A 94 2.09 16.89 6.67
N PRO A 95 1.66 17.55 5.56
CA PRO A 95 1.74 16.92 4.22
C PRO A 95 3.16 16.53 3.83
N ALA A 96 4.16 17.33 4.15
CA ALA A 96 5.56 17.04 3.82
C ALA A 96 6.07 15.79 4.55
N ALA A 97 5.76 15.63 5.83
CA ALA A 97 6.15 14.46 6.63
C ALA A 97 5.43 13.19 6.14
N ALA A 98 4.13 13.29 5.85
CA ALA A 98 3.32 12.19 5.33
C ALA A 98 3.82 11.74 3.94
N LEU A 99 3.95 12.67 2.99
CA LEU A 99 4.31 12.35 1.60
C LEU A 99 5.77 11.90 1.46
N ALA A 100 6.67 12.33 2.33
CA ALA A 100 8.06 11.84 2.36
C ALA A 100 8.17 10.34 2.68
N LYS A 101 7.13 9.73 3.24
CA LYS A 101 7.08 8.29 3.58
C LYS A 101 6.30 7.45 2.56
N LEU A 102 5.77 8.09 1.53
CA LEU A 102 4.82 7.52 0.58
C LEU A 102 5.44 7.37 -0.80
N GLY A 103 5.49 6.15 -1.32
CA GLY A 103 5.73 5.87 -2.73
C GLY A 103 4.40 5.65 -3.46
N VAL A 104 4.28 6.14 -4.69
CA VAL A 104 3.04 6.02 -5.46
C VAL A 104 3.32 5.61 -6.89
N VAL A 105 2.53 4.67 -7.39
CA VAL A 105 2.46 4.29 -8.80
C VAL A 105 1.01 4.43 -9.25
N PHE A 106 0.74 5.41 -10.10
CA PHE A 106 -0.59 5.65 -10.65
C PHE A 106 -0.89 4.71 -11.82
N GLN A 107 -2.17 4.58 -12.17
CA GLN A 107 -2.61 3.81 -13.33
C GLN A 107 -1.99 4.35 -14.61
N ALA A 108 -2.02 5.67 -14.80
CA ALA A 108 -1.37 6.33 -15.93
C ALA A 108 0.17 6.25 -15.81
N ARG A 109 0.83 6.03 -16.94
CA ARG A 109 2.29 6.02 -17.00
C ARG A 109 2.83 7.44 -16.85
N THR A 110 3.88 7.56 -16.03
CA THR A 110 4.44 8.86 -15.65
C THR A 110 5.96 8.96 -15.86
N LEU A 111 6.55 7.98 -16.56
CA LEU A 111 7.96 8.03 -16.98
C LEU A 111 8.10 8.93 -18.21
N ASP A 112 9.19 9.70 -18.26
CA ASP A 112 9.61 10.39 -19.46
C ASP A 112 10.22 9.40 -20.44
N LEU A 113 9.59 9.23 -21.61
CA LEU A 113 9.96 8.24 -22.60
C LEU A 113 11.28 8.58 -23.32
N GLU A 114 11.66 9.85 -23.37
CA GLU A 114 12.88 10.33 -24.03
C GLU A 114 14.12 10.23 -23.13
N LEU A 115 13.92 10.18 -21.82
CA LEU A 115 14.99 9.98 -20.87
C LEU A 115 15.35 8.49 -20.72
N SER A 116 16.60 8.23 -20.31
CA SER A 116 16.98 6.88 -19.91
C SER A 116 16.31 6.48 -18.58
N VAL A 117 16.27 5.18 -18.31
CA VAL A 117 15.80 4.65 -17.03
C VAL A 117 16.54 5.31 -15.87
N MET A 118 17.87 5.36 -15.92
CA MET A 118 18.70 6.02 -14.90
C MET A 118 18.35 7.49 -14.73
N GLN A 119 18.15 8.23 -15.82
CA GLN A 119 17.79 9.65 -15.75
C GLN A 119 16.43 9.87 -15.10
N ASN A 120 15.42 9.04 -15.41
CA ASN A 120 14.11 9.10 -14.75
C ASN A 120 14.22 8.91 -13.24
N LEU A 121 15.00 7.91 -12.80
CA LEU A 121 15.16 7.63 -11.37
C LEU A 121 15.92 8.73 -10.65
N VAL A 122 17.05 9.17 -11.22
CA VAL A 122 17.88 10.23 -10.61
C VAL A 122 17.11 11.55 -10.55
N TYR A 123 16.41 11.93 -11.61
CA TYR A 123 15.57 13.12 -11.63
C TYR A 123 14.54 13.10 -10.48
N HIS A 124 13.81 12.00 -10.36
CA HIS A 124 12.83 11.82 -9.27
C HIS A 124 13.46 11.90 -7.89
N ALA A 125 14.61 11.25 -7.69
CA ALA A 125 15.32 11.27 -6.42
C ALA A 125 15.79 12.69 -6.03
N THR A 126 16.22 13.51 -7.01
CA THR A 126 16.63 14.90 -6.74
C THR A 126 15.45 15.77 -6.32
N LEU A 127 14.23 15.51 -6.81
CA LEU A 127 13.00 16.18 -6.33
C LEU A 127 12.70 15.85 -4.86
N HIS A 128 13.18 14.69 -4.37
CA HIS A 128 13.12 14.29 -2.96
C HIS A 128 14.36 14.76 -2.16
N GLY A 129 15.16 15.67 -2.69
CA GLY A 129 16.33 16.25 -2.00
C GLY A 129 17.57 15.35 -1.97
N MET A 130 17.62 14.25 -2.72
CA MET A 130 18.81 13.40 -2.79
C MET A 130 19.90 14.04 -3.65
N GLY A 131 21.13 14.09 -3.14
CA GLY A 131 22.28 14.54 -3.94
C GLY A 131 22.57 13.56 -5.08
N PHE A 132 23.09 14.05 -6.22
CA PHE A 132 23.24 13.30 -7.47
C PHE A 132 24.00 11.95 -7.32
N ALA A 133 25.12 11.94 -6.59
CA ALA A 133 25.91 10.70 -6.38
C ALA A 133 25.12 9.66 -5.57
N SER A 134 24.40 10.09 -4.54
CA SER A 134 23.54 9.22 -3.73
C SER A 134 22.34 8.69 -4.53
N ALA A 135 21.70 9.56 -5.32
CA ALA A 135 20.60 9.20 -6.20
C ALA A 135 21.04 8.14 -7.22
N ARG A 136 22.20 8.32 -7.86
CA ARG A 136 22.73 7.36 -8.83
C ARG A 136 23.02 5.99 -8.19
N ARG A 137 23.64 5.96 -7.01
CA ARG A 137 23.88 4.71 -6.28
C ARG A 137 22.57 4.02 -5.92
N ARG A 138 21.62 4.76 -5.35
CA ARG A 138 20.28 4.22 -5.01
C ARG A 138 19.52 3.73 -6.24
N ALA A 139 19.64 4.42 -7.38
CA ALA A 139 19.03 3.97 -8.63
C ALA A 139 19.54 2.59 -9.08
N LEU A 140 20.84 2.32 -8.95
CA LEU A 140 21.41 1.00 -9.27
C LEU A 140 20.87 -0.08 -8.31
N GLU A 141 20.72 0.23 -7.02
CA GLU A 141 20.17 -0.70 -6.03
C GLU A 141 18.73 -1.09 -6.41
N VAL A 142 17.82 -0.10 -6.61
CA VAL A 142 16.43 -0.38 -6.93
C VAL A 142 16.24 -1.01 -8.30
N LEU A 143 17.11 -0.72 -9.27
CA LEU A 143 17.10 -1.38 -10.58
C LEU A 143 17.56 -2.83 -10.50
N ALA A 144 18.52 -3.14 -9.64
CA ALA A 144 18.94 -4.53 -9.38
C ALA A 144 17.78 -5.34 -8.75
N GLN A 145 17.09 -4.77 -7.76
CA GLN A 145 15.90 -5.37 -7.15
C GLN A 145 14.77 -5.60 -8.18
N ALA A 146 14.63 -4.70 -9.16
CA ALA A 146 13.65 -4.81 -10.24
C ALA A 146 14.11 -5.72 -11.41
N SER A 147 15.32 -6.31 -11.35
CA SER A 147 15.94 -7.06 -12.44
C SER A 147 16.05 -6.24 -13.74
N LEU A 148 16.43 -4.97 -13.62
CA LEU A 148 16.55 -4.00 -14.71
C LEU A 148 17.90 -3.26 -14.73
N ALA A 149 18.89 -3.74 -13.97
CA ALA A 149 20.20 -3.07 -13.87
C ALA A 149 20.88 -2.87 -15.24
N GLU A 150 20.78 -3.86 -16.12
CA GLU A 150 21.36 -3.82 -17.48
C GLU A 150 20.65 -2.82 -18.40
N ARG A 151 19.40 -2.47 -18.08
CA ARG A 151 18.58 -1.52 -18.84
C ARG A 151 18.74 -0.07 -18.38
N ALA A 152 19.60 0.20 -17.40
CA ALA A 152 19.77 1.51 -16.79
C ALA A 152 20.04 2.65 -17.80
N ARG A 153 20.71 2.35 -18.91
CA ARG A 153 21.07 3.32 -19.96
C ARG A 153 20.06 3.38 -21.11
N ASP A 154 19.14 2.43 -21.18
CA ASP A 154 18.14 2.38 -22.25
C ASP A 154 17.15 3.53 -22.09
N LYS A 155 16.71 4.10 -23.21
CA LYS A 155 15.57 5.02 -23.18
C LYS A 155 14.31 4.28 -22.80
N VAL A 156 13.46 4.90 -21.98
CA VAL A 156 12.23 4.28 -21.48
C VAL A 156 11.31 3.82 -22.62
N ARG A 157 11.25 4.54 -23.73
CA ARG A 157 10.45 4.15 -24.91
C ARG A 157 10.82 2.78 -25.51
N ASN A 158 12.02 2.29 -25.25
CA ASN A 158 12.52 1.00 -25.76
C ASN A 158 12.17 -0.19 -24.83
N LEU A 159 11.50 0.07 -23.71
CA LEU A 159 11.09 -0.94 -22.74
C LEU A 159 9.72 -1.53 -23.08
N SER A 160 9.49 -2.80 -22.73
CA SER A 160 8.15 -3.38 -22.73
C SER A 160 7.26 -2.73 -21.67
N GLY A 161 5.93 -2.90 -21.77
CA GLY A 161 4.98 -2.38 -20.78
C GLY A 161 5.26 -2.85 -19.37
N GLY A 162 5.59 -4.12 -19.19
CA GLY A 162 5.96 -4.69 -17.90
C GLY A 162 7.29 -4.16 -17.36
N GLN A 163 8.29 -3.94 -18.24
CA GLN A 163 9.54 -3.31 -17.85
C GLN A 163 9.33 -1.85 -17.42
N MET A 164 8.53 -1.08 -18.15
CA MET A 164 8.19 0.29 -17.76
C MET A 164 7.51 0.31 -16.39
N ARG A 165 6.57 -0.59 -16.12
CA ARG A 165 5.87 -0.65 -14.82
C ARG A 165 6.84 -1.00 -13.68
N ARG A 166 7.79 -1.90 -13.91
CA ARG A 166 8.86 -2.19 -12.92
C ARG A 166 9.76 -0.97 -12.67
N VAL A 167 10.06 -0.17 -13.70
CA VAL A 167 10.81 1.10 -13.53
C VAL A 167 10.00 2.11 -12.72
N GLU A 168 8.68 2.21 -12.90
CA GLU A 168 7.82 3.10 -12.09
C GLU A 168 7.84 2.71 -10.62
N ILE A 169 7.79 1.40 -10.30
CA ILE A 169 7.92 0.92 -8.92
C ILE A 169 9.33 1.23 -8.38
N ALA A 170 10.38 0.94 -9.15
CA ALA A 170 11.75 1.26 -8.75
C ALA A 170 11.92 2.77 -8.46
N ARG A 171 11.30 3.64 -9.29
CA ARG A 171 11.28 5.09 -9.08
C ARG A 171 10.57 5.46 -7.79
N ALA A 172 9.41 4.86 -7.50
CA ALA A 172 8.67 5.09 -6.28
C ALA A 172 9.44 4.66 -5.02
N LEU A 173 10.40 3.73 -5.13
CA LEU A 173 11.25 3.25 -4.03
C LEU A 173 12.53 4.09 -3.81
N MET A 174 12.81 5.09 -4.66
CA MET A 174 14.06 5.85 -4.61
C MET A 174 14.30 6.51 -3.25
N HIS A 175 13.29 7.14 -2.67
CA HIS A 175 13.36 7.89 -1.41
C HIS A 175 13.08 7.02 -0.17
N ARG A 176 13.07 5.68 -0.31
CA ARG A 176 12.85 4.69 0.76
C ARG A 176 11.53 4.89 1.50
N PRO A 177 10.40 4.85 0.79
CA PRO A 177 9.09 4.96 1.43
C PRO A 177 8.84 3.82 2.41
N ARG A 178 7.90 4.03 3.33
CA ARG A 178 7.41 3.01 4.25
C ARG A 178 5.99 2.55 3.91
N LEU A 179 5.34 3.26 3.00
CA LEU A 179 4.05 2.91 2.41
C LEU A 179 4.15 3.04 0.89
N LEU A 180 3.66 2.05 0.16
CA LEU A 180 3.59 2.05 -1.29
C LEU A 180 2.12 1.93 -1.73
N LEU A 181 1.65 2.89 -2.50
CA LEU A 181 0.33 2.87 -3.13
C LEU A 181 0.48 2.51 -4.61
N LEU A 182 -0.25 1.49 -5.08
CA LEU A 182 -0.26 1.07 -6.47
C LEU A 182 -1.69 1.05 -7.00
N ASP A 183 -1.98 1.93 -7.96
CA ASP A 183 -3.30 2.04 -8.59
C ASP A 183 -3.35 1.24 -9.88
N GLU A 184 -3.98 0.07 -9.85
CA GLU A 184 -4.14 -0.87 -10.97
C GLU A 184 -2.83 -1.13 -11.75
N PRO A 185 -1.74 -1.51 -11.08
CA PRO A 185 -0.40 -1.48 -11.66
C PRO A 185 -0.18 -2.54 -12.76
N THR A 186 -1.04 -3.53 -12.88
CA THR A 186 -0.92 -4.64 -13.83
C THR A 186 -1.83 -4.51 -15.04
N VAL A 187 -2.66 -3.47 -15.09
CA VAL A 187 -3.55 -3.24 -16.24
C VAL A 187 -2.73 -3.10 -17.53
N GLY A 188 -3.13 -3.87 -18.55
CA GLY A 188 -2.46 -3.91 -19.86
C GLY A 188 -1.17 -4.74 -19.90
N LEU A 189 -0.87 -5.52 -18.85
CA LEU A 189 0.22 -6.49 -18.85
C LEU A 189 -0.29 -7.89 -19.24
N ASP A 190 0.58 -8.66 -19.89
CA ASP A 190 0.35 -10.09 -20.07
C ASP A 190 0.39 -10.85 -18.74
N ILE A 191 -0.13 -12.09 -18.73
CA ILE A 191 -0.26 -12.93 -17.54
C ILE A 191 1.09 -13.12 -16.80
N ALA A 192 2.15 -13.40 -17.54
CA ALA A 192 3.48 -13.65 -16.94
C ALA A 192 4.06 -12.38 -16.32
N SER A 193 3.96 -11.24 -17.02
CA SER A 193 4.40 -9.93 -16.52
C SER A 193 3.61 -9.49 -15.30
N ARG A 194 2.30 -9.77 -15.25
CA ARG A 194 1.43 -9.50 -14.10
C ARG A 194 1.88 -10.30 -12.89
N ALA A 195 1.99 -11.62 -13.02
CA ALA A 195 2.43 -12.50 -11.93
C ALA A 195 3.80 -12.09 -11.37
N ALA A 196 4.75 -11.80 -12.26
CA ALA A 196 6.10 -11.36 -11.87
C ALA A 196 6.08 -10.01 -11.10
N LEU A 197 5.18 -9.08 -11.47
CA LEU A 197 5.06 -7.80 -10.80
C LEU A 197 4.46 -7.95 -9.38
N VAL A 198 3.39 -8.72 -9.24
CA VAL A 198 2.77 -9.02 -7.94
C VAL A 198 3.80 -9.66 -7.01
N GLU A 199 4.52 -10.67 -7.50
CA GLU A 199 5.56 -11.36 -6.73
C GLU A 199 6.70 -10.43 -6.33
N GLN A 200 7.14 -9.53 -7.21
CA GLN A 200 8.14 -8.51 -6.88
C GLN A 200 7.69 -7.63 -5.72
N VAL A 201 6.43 -7.16 -5.73
CA VAL A 201 5.92 -6.30 -4.66
C VAL A 201 5.73 -7.07 -3.35
N ARG A 202 5.33 -8.34 -3.40
CA ARG A 202 5.26 -9.21 -2.20
C ARG A 202 6.63 -9.40 -1.57
N ARG A 203 7.69 -9.58 -2.37
CA ARG A 203 9.07 -9.63 -1.85
C ARG A 203 9.47 -8.33 -1.16
N LEU A 204 9.12 -7.16 -1.70
CA LEU A 204 9.38 -5.87 -1.02
C LEU A 204 8.70 -5.79 0.34
N VAL A 205 7.47 -6.29 0.47
CA VAL A 205 6.77 -6.38 1.76
C VAL A 205 7.54 -7.25 2.74
N ALA A 206 7.95 -8.46 2.31
CA ALA A 206 8.60 -9.44 3.16
C ALA A 206 10.03 -9.01 3.57
N GLU A 207 10.81 -8.43 2.66
CA GLU A 207 12.22 -8.12 2.85
C GLU A 207 12.46 -6.74 3.47
N GLU A 208 11.66 -5.74 3.09
CA GLU A 208 11.85 -4.34 3.50
C GLU A 208 10.81 -3.86 4.54
N GLY A 209 9.79 -4.65 4.84
CA GLY A 209 8.74 -4.29 5.79
C GLY A 209 7.89 -3.10 5.35
N ILE A 210 7.78 -2.85 4.04
CA ILE A 210 6.96 -1.78 3.47
C ILE A 210 5.50 -2.18 3.55
N GLY A 211 4.62 -1.28 4.03
CA GLY A 211 3.18 -1.46 3.88
C GLY A 211 2.76 -1.21 2.43
N VAL A 212 1.90 -2.05 1.87
CA VAL A 212 1.43 -1.92 0.48
C VAL A 212 -0.09 -1.84 0.46
N LEU A 213 -0.63 -0.83 -0.24
CA LEU A 213 -2.03 -0.79 -0.68
C LEU A 213 -2.08 -0.95 -2.19
N TRP A 214 -2.59 -2.11 -2.62
CA TRP A 214 -2.68 -2.54 -4.01
C TRP A 214 -4.12 -2.43 -4.50
N ALA A 215 -4.45 -1.37 -5.23
CA ALA A 215 -5.78 -1.23 -5.82
C ALA A 215 -5.90 -2.06 -7.10
N THR A 216 -6.92 -2.90 -7.17
CA THR A 216 -7.17 -3.76 -8.33
C THR A 216 -8.67 -4.06 -8.51
N HIS A 217 -9.04 -4.44 -9.73
CA HIS A 217 -10.31 -5.11 -10.04
C HIS A 217 -10.07 -6.55 -10.50
N ILE A 218 -8.81 -7.01 -10.47
CA ILE A 218 -8.37 -8.33 -10.93
C ILE A 218 -8.22 -9.24 -9.71
N ILE A 219 -9.13 -10.18 -9.57
CA ILE A 219 -9.25 -11.03 -8.38
C ILE A 219 -8.06 -11.99 -8.26
N GLU A 220 -7.51 -12.44 -9.38
CA GLU A 220 -6.38 -13.37 -9.45
C GLU A 220 -5.06 -12.78 -8.87
N GLU A 221 -5.03 -11.50 -8.58
CA GLU A 221 -3.88 -10.85 -7.93
C GLU A 221 -3.89 -11.02 -6.41
N ILE A 222 -5.02 -11.45 -5.86
CA ILE A 222 -5.21 -11.65 -4.43
C ILE A 222 -4.92 -13.11 -4.09
N ALA A 223 -4.16 -13.34 -3.03
CA ALA A 223 -3.76 -14.67 -2.59
C ALA A 223 -4.13 -14.92 -1.12
N PRO A 224 -4.20 -16.19 -0.70
CA PRO A 224 -4.29 -16.53 0.71
C PRO A 224 -3.22 -15.82 1.55
N GLY A 225 -3.63 -15.32 2.72
CA GLY A 225 -2.77 -14.53 3.60
C GLY A 225 -2.75 -13.03 3.32
N ASP A 226 -3.35 -12.55 2.21
CA ASP A 226 -3.49 -11.10 1.98
C ASP A 226 -4.60 -10.51 2.86
N ARG A 227 -4.43 -9.24 3.21
CA ARG A 227 -5.56 -8.44 3.68
C ARG A 227 -6.34 -7.90 2.50
N VAL A 228 -7.66 -7.95 2.59
CA VAL A 228 -8.54 -7.52 1.52
C VAL A 228 -9.55 -6.49 2.03
N ILE A 229 -9.68 -5.42 1.28
CA ILE A 229 -10.69 -4.38 1.48
C ILE A 229 -11.55 -4.35 0.23
N VAL A 230 -12.84 -4.60 0.36
CA VAL A 230 -13.80 -4.55 -0.74
C VAL A 230 -14.43 -3.16 -0.77
N LEU A 231 -14.15 -2.39 -1.83
CA LEU A 231 -14.71 -1.06 -2.07
C LEU A 231 -15.74 -1.14 -3.20
N HIS A 232 -16.97 -0.72 -2.91
CA HIS A 232 -18.04 -0.65 -3.92
C HIS A 232 -18.88 0.60 -3.75
N ARG A 233 -19.13 1.34 -4.83
CA ARG A 233 -19.91 2.59 -4.85
C ARG A 233 -19.47 3.60 -3.77
N GLY A 234 -18.16 3.74 -3.59
CA GLY A 234 -17.55 4.66 -2.62
C GLY A 234 -17.62 4.22 -1.17
N ARG A 235 -18.08 3.01 -0.85
CA ARG A 235 -18.18 2.48 0.52
C ARG A 235 -17.35 1.21 0.68
N VAL A 236 -16.75 1.02 1.86
CA VAL A 236 -16.15 -0.25 2.25
C VAL A 236 -17.28 -1.23 2.60
N ARG A 237 -17.40 -2.31 1.82
CA ARG A 237 -18.40 -3.36 2.04
C ARG A 237 -17.90 -4.44 3.00
N ALA A 238 -16.63 -4.77 2.90
CA ALA A 238 -15.97 -5.71 3.80
C ALA A 238 -14.49 -5.39 3.90
N GLN A 239 -13.88 -5.78 5.02
CA GLN A 239 -12.44 -5.78 5.22
C GLN A 239 -12.06 -6.93 6.17
N GLY A 240 -10.91 -7.53 5.94
CA GLY A 240 -10.40 -8.66 6.73
C GLY A 240 -9.26 -9.37 6.01
N ASP A 241 -8.80 -10.45 6.58
CA ASP A 241 -7.88 -11.35 5.90
C ASP A 241 -8.64 -12.15 4.85
N TYR A 242 -7.95 -12.67 3.84
CA TYR A 242 -8.53 -13.46 2.74
C TYR A 242 -9.49 -14.55 3.27
N GLU A 243 -9.04 -15.33 4.26
CA GLU A 243 -9.81 -16.42 4.85
C GLU A 243 -11.01 -15.93 5.67
N ASP A 244 -10.91 -14.76 6.29
CA ASP A 244 -12.03 -14.14 7.01
C ASP A 244 -13.17 -13.77 6.07
N LEU A 245 -12.84 -13.26 4.88
CA LEU A 245 -13.88 -12.92 3.90
C LEU A 245 -14.61 -14.17 3.41
N LEU A 246 -13.89 -15.25 3.10
CA LEU A 246 -14.50 -16.52 2.69
C LEU A 246 -15.45 -17.07 3.77
N ARG A 247 -15.02 -17.07 5.04
CA ARG A 247 -15.86 -17.52 6.15
C ARG A 247 -17.11 -16.67 6.33
N ARG A 248 -16.98 -15.35 6.24
CA ARG A 248 -18.11 -14.40 6.41
C ARG A 248 -19.16 -14.50 5.31
N THR A 249 -18.74 -14.81 4.09
CA THR A 249 -19.63 -14.94 2.94
C THR A 249 -20.07 -16.40 2.69
N ALA A 250 -19.54 -17.36 3.46
CA ALA A 250 -19.76 -18.79 3.29
C ALA A 250 -19.46 -19.26 1.84
N THR A 251 -18.36 -18.75 1.25
CA THR A 251 -17.94 -19.07 -0.12
C THR A 251 -16.60 -19.79 -0.14
N GLU A 252 -16.30 -20.50 -1.24
CA GLU A 252 -15.09 -21.29 -1.39
C GLU A 252 -13.92 -20.47 -1.99
N ASP A 253 -14.23 -19.39 -2.70
CA ASP A 253 -13.24 -18.54 -3.34
C ASP A 253 -13.57 -17.04 -3.22
N ILE A 254 -12.55 -16.21 -3.44
CA ILE A 254 -12.65 -14.76 -3.29
C ILE A 254 -13.53 -14.11 -4.38
N SER A 255 -13.71 -14.75 -5.55
CA SER A 255 -14.58 -14.25 -6.62
C SER A 255 -16.05 -14.33 -6.19
N ALA A 256 -16.44 -15.49 -5.66
CA ALA A 256 -17.78 -15.69 -5.12
C ALA A 256 -18.03 -14.79 -3.90
N ALA A 257 -17.03 -14.63 -3.01
CA ALA A 257 -17.11 -13.72 -1.88
C ALA A 257 -17.33 -12.28 -2.33
N PHE A 258 -16.57 -11.83 -3.33
CA PHE A 258 -16.69 -10.48 -3.88
C PHE A 258 -18.08 -10.24 -4.49
N LEU A 259 -18.58 -11.16 -5.29
CA LEU A 259 -19.92 -11.05 -5.90
C LEU A 259 -21.01 -10.94 -4.84
N SER A 260 -21.01 -11.81 -3.83
CA SER A 260 -21.95 -11.74 -2.70
C SER A 260 -21.93 -10.37 -2.02
N LEU A 261 -20.74 -9.82 -1.72
CA LEU A 261 -20.60 -8.54 -1.02
C LEU A 261 -21.01 -7.32 -1.87
N VAL A 262 -21.01 -7.46 -3.19
CA VAL A 262 -21.40 -6.39 -4.13
C VAL A 262 -22.89 -6.46 -4.46
N ASP A 263 -23.47 -7.67 -4.56
CA ASP A 263 -24.90 -7.89 -4.86
C ASP A 263 -25.81 -7.54 -3.68
N ASP A 264 -25.41 -7.81 -2.43
CA ASP A 264 -26.16 -7.40 -1.23
C ASP A 264 -26.32 -5.87 -1.13
N GLY A 265 -25.54 -5.11 -1.87
CA GLY A 265 -25.69 -3.66 -2.00
C GLY A 265 -26.76 -3.20 -3.00
N ALA A 266 -27.39 -4.10 -3.74
CA ALA A 266 -28.46 -3.75 -4.68
C ALA A 266 -29.84 -3.68 -3.99
N GLY A 267 -29.99 -4.29 -2.80
CA GLY A 267 -31.24 -4.32 -2.05
C GLY A 267 -31.56 -3.10 -1.16
N GLU A 268 -30.59 -2.19 -0.94
CA GLU A 268 -30.80 -1.00 -0.08
C GLU A 268 -31.19 0.29 -0.83
N ALA A 269 -31.48 0.21 -2.14
CA ALA A 269 -31.84 1.38 -2.96
C ALA A 269 -33.22 1.20 -3.62
N ALA A 270 -34.23 0.74 -2.85
CA ALA A 270 -35.64 0.76 -3.22
C ALA A 270 -36.48 1.54 -2.20
#